data_41a87ad8e57dc7b26a601a6144546276
#
_entry.id   41a87ad8e57dc7b26a601a6144546276
#
_cell.length_a   1.000
_cell.length_b   1.000
_cell.length_c   1.000
_cell.angle_alpha   90.00
_cell.angle_beta   90.00
_cell.angle_gamma   90.00
#
_symmetry.space_group_name_H-M   'P 1'
#
loop_
_entity.id
_entity.type
_entity.pdbx_description
1 polymer ?
#
loop_
_entity_poly.entity_id
_entity_poly.type
_entity_poly.pdbx_seq_one_letter_code
_entity_poly.pdbx_strand_id
1 'polypeptide(L)'
;MHASRWFVAIALAVSLAGCGGKDPAPANRSAAPAPAATGRIVNVYNWADYIEPKVVADFEKATGIKVNYDTFDSQEVLETKLLAGRSGYDVVVVSSDKLARLAPVGAFRKLDYSLLPASKNLDPGLVAALATFDAGNEHAVGYLWGTTGIGYDARKLQELAPRAPTDSWQLAFDPKVAAAMASCGVSIIDAPSEVVGVALMALGRNPNEINAGTIVQAEKLLQGIRPSVRKIDSDSQIDDLAGGSACLLVTWGTNVGLARMRAQEAGRNVDFRYVIPREGTVQWFDSLAIPADAPHVAEAHAFIDFLQQPEIAARNSNYVGIATANGAALPLVDEALRNDPSIYPTTEVRSRLVPLRARTQEESRLENRAWTSFRGGAAK
;
A
#
# COMPACT_ATOMS: atom_id res chain seq x y z
N MET A 1 -58.84 -24.89 21.39
CA MET A 1 -59.17 -26.20 22.01
C MET A 1 -57.94 -26.62 22.82
N HIS A 2 -58.16 -26.63 24.17
CA HIS A 2 -57.52 -27.42 25.27
C HIS A 2 -56.00 -27.55 25.28
N ALA A 3 -55.32 -26.91 26.20
CA ALA A 3 -55.20 -27.15 27.69
C ALA A 3 -54.36 -28.40 28.01
N SER A 4 -53.25 -28.24 28.71
CA SER A 4 -53.12 -28.70 30.09
C SER A 4 -51.73 -28.44 30.68
N ARG A 5 -51.77 -27.81 31.84
CA ARG A 5 -50.73 -27.61 32.86
C ARG A 5 -50.45 -28.89 33.58
N TRP A 6 -49.21 -29.13 34.06
CA TRP A 6 -48.98 -29.88 35.31
C TRP A 6 -47.80 -29.26 36.09
N PHE A 7 -48.15 -28.78 37.29
CA PHE A 7 -47.26 -28.45 38.41
C PHE A 7 -47.01 -29.74 39.21
N VAL A 8 -45.79 -29.93 39.67
CA VAL A 8 -45.56 -30.84 40.84
C VAL A 8 -44.56 -30.12 41.77
N ALA A 9 -45.06 -29.79 42.95
CA ALA A 9 -44.32 -29.36 44.11
C ALA A 9 -44.12 -30.57 45.00
N ILE A 10 -42.92 -30.77 45.53
CA ILE A 10 -42.71 -31.66 46.68
C ILE A 10 -41.75 -31.06 47.68
N ALA A 11 -42.10 -31.20 48.88
CA ALA A 11 -41.84 -30.62 50.18
C ALA A 11 -40.48 -30.92 50.81
N LEU A 12 -40.22 -30.02 51.73
CA LEU A 12 -39.25 -29.94 52.84
C LEU A 12 -39.13 -31.21 53.71
N ALA A 13 -37.89 -31.53 54.08
CA ALA A 13 -37.62 -32.26 55.32
C ALA A 13 -36.36 -31.70 56.00
N VAL A 14 -36.54 -31.09 57.14
CA VAL A 14 -35.54 -30.65 58.11
C VAL A 14 -35.18 -31.84 59.02
N SER A 15 -33.88 -32.04 59.25
CA SER A 15 -33.39 -32.88 60.34
C SER A 15 -32.19 -32.20 61.00
N LEU A 16 -32.38 -31.73 62.20
CA LEU A 16 -31.35 -31.31 63.17
C LEU A 16 -30.83 -32.53 63.97
N ALA A 17 -29.49 -32.62 64.04
CA ALA A 17 -28.72 -33.19 65.17
C ALA A 17 -27.25 -33.11 64.76
N GLY A 18 -26.29 -32.60 65.49
CA GLY A 18 -25.94 -32.61 66.86
C GLY A 18 -24.44 -32.48 66.96
N CYS A 19 -23.94 -31.73 67.90
CA CYS A 19 -22.59 -31.23 68.21
C CYS A 19 -21.46 -32.29 68.15
N GLY A 20 -20.22 -31.83 67.73
CA GLY A 20 -18.97 -32.54 67.95
C GLY A 20 -17.83 -31.74 67.42
N GLY A 21 -17.21 -30.87 68.26
CA GLY A 21 -16.08 -30.01 67.86
C GLY A 21 -14.79 -30.81 67.65
N LYS A 22 -14.07 -30.44 66.59
CA LYS A 22 -12.62 -30.54 66.46
C LYS A 22 -12.22 -29.46 65.55
N ASP A 23 -11.27 -28.63 66.01
CA ASP A 23 -10.70 -27.55 65.20
C ASP A 23 -10.08 -28.10 63.90
N PRO A 24 -10.45 -27.56 62.71
CA PRO A 24 -9.73 -27.89 61.49
C PRO A 24 -8.46 -27.05 61.37
N ALA A 25 -7.35 -27.72 61.09
CA ALA A 25 -6.07 -27.13 60.68
C ALA A 25 -6.25 -26.08 59.59
N PRO A 26 -5.36 -25.07 59.49
CA PRO A 26 -5.48 -24.01 58.48
C PRO A 26 -5.44 -24.61 57.08
N ALA A 27 -6.55 -24.48 56.35
CA ALA A 27 -6.63 -24.85 54.95
C ALA A 27 -5.61 -24.05 54.17
N ASN A 28 -4.68 -24.75 53.56
CA ASN A 28 -3.75 -24.25 52.56
C ASN A 28 -4.59 -23.59 51.44
N ARG A 29 -4.67 -22.24 51.44
CA ARG A 29 -5.24 -21.49 50.35
C ARG A 29 -4.37 -21.75 49.14
N SER A 30 -4.79 -22.68 48.32
CA SER A 30 -4.30 -22.82 46.97
C SER A 30 -4.39 -21.39 46.33
N ALA A 31 -3.26 -20.77 46.09
CA ALA A 31 -3.20 -19.51 45.36
C ALA A 31 -3.93 -19.72 44.03
N ALA A 32 -4.93 -18.90 43.77
CA ALA A 32 -5.54 -18.84 42.44
C ALA A 32 -4.41 -18.76 41.41
N PRO A 33 -4.45 -19.49 40.30
CA PRO A 33 -3.46 -19.33 39.25
C PRO A 33 -3.42 -17.87 38.86
N ALA A 34 -2.23 -17.27 38.91
CA ALA A 34 -2.00 -15.96 38.37
C ALA A 34 -2.60 -15.93 36.96
N PRO A 35 -3.29 -14.86 36.52
CA PRO A 35 -3.76 -14.76 35.16
C PRO A 35 -2.57 -15.04 34.26
N ALA A 36 -2.71 -15.99 33.35
CA ALA A 36 -1.72 -16.24 32.32
C ALA A 36 -1.38 -14.89 31.72
N ALA A 37 -0.10 -14.52 31.73
CA ALA A 37 0.36 -13.31 31.08
C ALA A 37 -0.15 -13.41 29.65
N THR A 38 -1.14 -12.60 29.30
CA THR A 38 -1.58 -12.46 27.91
C THR A 38 -0.36 -12.00 27.16
N GLY A 39 0.20 -12.88 26.32
CA GLY A 39 1.44 -12.60 25.59
C GLY A 39 1.28 -11.28 24.86
N ARG A 40 2.32 -10.45 24.82
CA ARG A 40 2.35 -9.21 24.06
C ARG A 40 2.07 -9.54 22.60
N ILE A 41 1.16 -8.81 21.94
CA ILE A 41 0.75 -9.02 20.55
C ILE A 41 0.76 -7.70 19.80
N VAL A 42 0.97 -7.76 18.48
CA VAL A 42 0.75 -6.67 17.54
C VAL A 42 -0.06 -7.18 16.36
N ASN A 43 -1.14 -6.47 16.03
CA ASN A 43 -2.00 -6.78 14.89
C ASN A 43 -1.62 -5.88 13.72
N VAL A 44 -1.16 -6.49 12.64
CA VAL A 44 -0.65 -5.79 11.45
C VAL A 44 -1.60 -6.01 10.28
N TYR A 45 -1.91 -4.95 9.54
CA TYR A 45 -2.72 -5.00 8.33
C TYR A 45 -1.95 -4.40 7.17
N ASN A 46 -1.59 -5.20 6.18
CA ASN A 46 -0.70 -4.83 5.10
C ASN A 46 -1.19 -5.38 3.76
N TRP A 47 -0.56 -5.00 2.68
CA TRP A 47 -0.70 -5.65 1.39
C TRP A 47 -0.23 -7.10 1.45
N ALA A 48 -0.78 -7.96 0.60
CA ALA A 48 -0.26 -9.31 0.39
C ALA A 48 1.18 -9.25 -0.15
N ASP A 49 2.04 -10.17 0.30
CA ASP A 49 3.44 -10.30 -0.13
C ASP A 49 4.31 -9.02 0.04
N TYR A 50 3.96 -8.16 0.99
CA TYR A 50 4.57 -6.84 1.18
C TYR A 50 5.55 -6.75 2.37
N ILE A 51 5.93 -7.90 2.92
CA ILE A 51 6.95 -8.07 3.95
C ILE A 51 7.61 -9.44 3.78
N GLU A 52 8.92 -9.53 3.99
CA GLU A 52 9.59 -10.83 4.00
C GLU A 52 9.10 -11.66 5.21
N PRO A 53 8.55 -12.87 5.01
CA PRO A 53 7.98 -13.67 6.11
C PRO A 53 8.96 -13.94 7.26
N LYS A 54 10.26 -14.07 6.96
CA LYS A 54 11.29 -14.25 7.99
C LYS A 54 11.47 -13.02 8.87
N VAL A 55 11.21 -11.81 8.37
CA VAL A 55 11.28 -10.56 9.15
C VAL A 55 10.28 -10.59 10.30
N VAL A 56 9.07 -11.10 10.05
CA VAL A 56 8.04 -11.27 11.08
C VAL A 56 8.53 -12.24 12.17
N ALA A 57 9.07 -13.39 11.78
CA ALA A 57 9.59 -14.38 12.72
C ALA A 57 10.80 -13.85 13.53
N ASP A 58 11.66 -13.06 12.89
CA ASP A 58 12.81 -12.44 13.56
C ASP A 58 12.36 -11.39 14.58
N PHE A 59 11.34 -10.58 14.27
CA PHE A 59 10.73 -9.66 15.22
C PHE A 59 10.15 -10.38 16.44
N GLU A 60 9.36 -11.43 16.22
CA GLU A 60 8.80 -12.25 17.31
C GLU A 60 9.89 -12.83 18.21
N LYS A 61 10.94 -13.34 17.59
CA LYS A 61 12.10 -13.91 18.31
C LYS A 61 12.88 -12.86 19.11
N ALA A 62 13.07 -11.67 18.54
CA ALA A 62 13.85 -10.61 19.16
C ALA A 62 13.10 -9.92 20.33
N THR A 63 11.78 -9.81 20.22
CA THR A 63 10.98 -8.98 21.15
C THR A 63 10.07 -9.79 22.07
N GLY A 64 9.76 -11.04 21.73
CA GLY A 64 8.75 -11.86 22.40
C GLY A 64 7.32 -11.38 22.13
N ILE A 65 7.11 -10.42 21.19
CA ILE A 65 5.81 -9.93 20.77
C ILE A 65 5.32 -10.82 19.62
N LYS A 66 4.11 -11.37 19.75
CA LYS A 66 3.48 -12.12 18.68
C LYS A 66 2.86 -11.20 17.62
N VAL A 67 3.00 -11.55 16.35
CA VAL A 67 2.45 -10.81 15.22
C VAL A 67 1.22 -11.55 14.67
N ASN A 68 0.06 -10.91 14.73
CA ASN A 68 -1.09 -11.31 13.94
C ASN A 68 -1.05 -10.49 12.66
N TYR A 69 -0.84 -11.16 11.53
CA TYR A 69 -0.61 -10.51 10.24
C TYR A 69 -1.76 -10.81 9.29
N ASP A 70 -2.55 -9.79 8.99
CA ASP A 70 -3.65 -9.87 8.04
C ASP A 70 -3.31 -9.05 6.79
N THR A 71 -3.91 -9.41 5.66
CA THR A 71 -3.71 -8.73 4.38
C THR A 71 -5.01 -8.12 3.85
N PHE A 72 -4.86 -7.09 3.03
CA PHE A 72 -5.94 -6.48 2.25
C PHE A 72 -5.56 -6.40 0.77
N ASP A 73 -6.59 -6.31 -0.06
CA ASP A 73 -6.44 -6.24 -1.51
C ASP A 73 -6.59 -4.81 -2.05
N SER A 74 -7.18 -3.89 -1.25
CA SER A 74 -7.36 -2.50 -1.65
C SER A 74 -7.30 -1.52 -0.48
N GLN A 75 -6.83 -0.30 -0.74
CA GLN A 75 -6.80 0.79 0.25
C GLN A 75 -8.22 1.27 0.63
N GLU A 76 -9.23 1.04 -0.20
CA GLU A 76 -10.63 1.34 0.08
C GLU A 76 -11.18 0.46 1.21
N VAL A 77 -10.77 -0.80 1.26
CA VAL A 77 -11.10 -1.74 2.35
C VAL A 77 -10.46 -1.27 3.65
N LEU A 78 -9.17 -0.91 3.62
CA LEU A 78 -8.47 -0.33 4.76
C LEU A 78 -9.17 0.94 5.26
N GLU A 79 -9.45 1.89 4.36
CA GLU A 79 -10.12 3.15 4.68
C GLU A 79 -11.48 2.93 5.34
N THR A 80 -12.30 2.06 4.77
CA THR A 80 -13.63 1.75 5.31
C THR A 80 -13.51 1.22 6.73
N LYS A 81 -12.53 0.34 7.00
CA LYS A 81 -12.28 -0.24 8.30
C LYS A 81 -11.81 0.80 9.32
N LEU A 82 -10.90 1.71 8.93
CA LEU A 82 -10.41 2.78 9.79
C LEU A 82 -11.51 3.80 10.15
N LEU A 83 -12.33 4.19 9.15
CA LEU A 83 -13.44 5.13 9.37
C LEU A 83 -14.60 4.55 10.18
N ALA A 84 -14.80 3.24 10.13
CA ALA A 84 -15.79 2.55 10.97
C ALA A 84 -15.38 2.53 12.45
N GLY A 85 -14.09 2.71 12.77
CA GLY A 85 -13.51 2.56 14.10
C GLY A 85 -13.49 1.10 14.56
N ARG A 86 -12.77 0.82 15.65
CA ARG A 86 -12.55 -0.54 16.15
C ARG A 86 -11.95 -1.45 15.08
N SER A 87 -10.94 -0.92 14.40
CA SER A 87 -10.25 -1.64 13.32
C SER A 87 -9.66 -2.97 13.79
N GLY A 88 -9.25 -3.02 15.07
CA GLY A 88 -8.58 -4.17 15.68
C GLY A 88 -7.10 -4.28 15.33
N TYR A 89 -6.57 -3.34 14.54
CA TYR A 89 -5.17 -3.32 14.13
C TYR A 89 -4.36 -2.31 14.93
N ASP A 90 -3.07 -2.60 15.05
CA ASP A 90 -2.08 -1.77 15.74
C ASP A 90 -1.18 -1.05 14.76
N VAL A 91 -0.83 -1.71 13.64
CA VAL A 91 -0.04 -1.14 12.55
C VAL A 91 -0.75 -1.41 11.23
N VAL A 92 -0.83 -0.37 10.40
CA VAL A 92 -1.36 -0.47 9.03
C VAL A 92 -0.37 0.11 8.04
N VAL A 93 -0.33 -0.46 6.82
CA VAL A 93 0.37 0.14 5.69
C VAL A 93 -0.63 0.96 4.88
N VAL A 94 -0.38 2.26 4.80
CA VAL A 94 -1.28 3.22 4.18
C VAL A 94 -0.60 3.93 3.03
N SER A 95 -1.27 4.03 1.88
CA SER A 95 -0.80 4.80 0.74
C SER A 95 -0.86 6.31 1.00
N SER A 96 0.01 7.06 0.34
CA SER A 96 0.17 8.50 0.57
C SER A 96 -1.11 9.31 0.35
N ASP A 97 -1.94 8.96 -0.63
CA ASP A 97 -3.22 9.62 -0.89
C ASP A 97 -4.23 9.39 0.24
N LYS A 98 -4.28 8.16 0.78
CA LYS A 98 -5.14 7.81 1.91
C LYS A 98 -4.63 8.44 3.21
N LEU A 99 -3.30 8.44 3.41
CA LEU A 99 -2.69 9.13 4.56
C LEU A 99 -3.08 10.61 4.58
N ALA A 100 -2.92 11.31 3.46
CA ALA A 100 -3.26 12.72 3.33
C ALA A 100 -4.75 13.03 3.61
N ARG A 101 -5.64 12.07 3.36
CA ARG A 101 -7.08 12.22 3.58
C ARG A 101 -7.50 11.81 4.98
N LEU A 102 -6.90 10.77 5.53
CA LEU A 102 -7.34 10.15 6.78
C LEU A 102 -6.66 10.74 8.03
N ALA A 103 -5.42 11.22 7.93
CA ALA A 103 -4.73 11.84 9.06
C ALA A 103 -5.46 13.10 9.59
N PRO A 104 -5.94 14.05 8.74
CA PRO A 104 -6.66 15.23 9.22
C PRO A 104 -8.00 14.94 9.91
N VAL A 105 -8.62 13.78 9.64
CA VAL A 105 -9.88 13.38 10.28
C VAL A 105 -9.66 12.51 11.51
N GLY A 106 -8.39 12.36 11.95
CA GLY A 106 -8.04 11.68 13.19
C GLY A 106 -8.08 10.15 13.12
N ALA A 107 -7.91 9.56 11.91
CA ALA A 107 -7.88 8.11 11.75
C ALA A 107 -6.60 7.45 12.29
N PHE A 108 -5.54 8.24 12.50
CA PHE A 108 -4.25 7.77 13.00
C PHE A 108 -3.83 8.49 14.26
N ARG A 109 -3.01 7.82 15.07
CA ARG A 109 -2.32 8.43 16.21
C ARG A 109 -1.11 9.23 15.73
N LYS A 110 -0.75 10.27 16.47
CA LYS A 110 0.60 10.84 16.37
C LYS A 110 1.62 9.83 16.87
N LEU A 111 2.69 9.67 16.12
CA LEU A 111 3.79 8.79 16.47
C LEU A 111 4.64 9.40 17.59
N ASP A 112 5.07 8.57 18.52
CA ASP A 112 6.09 8.94 19.50
C ASP A 112 7.47 8.59 18.96
N TYR A 113 8.14 9.57 18.38
CA TYR A 113 9.48 9.40 17.79
C TYR A 113 10.56 9.05 18.83
N SER A 114 10.32 9.23 20.13
CA SER A 114 11.23 8.73 21.16
C SER A 114 11.26 7.19 21.22
N LEU A 115 10.20 6.55 20.73
CA LEU A 115 10.07 5.09 20.59
C LEU A 115 10.49 4.57 19.20
N LEU A 116 10.91 5.45 18.30
CA LEU A 116 11.31 5.14 16.93
C LEU A 116 12.75 5.60 16.62
N PRO A 117 13.76 5.17 17.40
CA PRO A 117 15.15 5.61 17.20
C PRO A 117 15.71 5.22 15.82
N ALA A 118 15.17 4.16 15.19
CA ALA A 118 15.59 3.74 13.86
C ALA A 118 15.04 4.65 12.73
N SER A 119 14.07 5.52 13.01
CA SER A 119 13.55 6.49 12.02
C SER A 119 14.62 7.48 11.51
N LYS A 120 15.70 7.70 12.26
CA LYS A 120 16.88 8.48 11.82
C LYS A 120 17.57 7.92 10.57
N ASN A 121 17.30 6.66 10.22
CA ASN A 121 17.86 5.99 9.06
C ASN A 121 17.12 6.31 7.74
N LEU A 122 15.98 7.00 7.82
CA LEU A 122 15.20 7.40 6.65
C LEU A 122 15.98 8.39 5.78
N ASP A 123 15.78 8.32 4.46
CA ASP A 123 16.32 9.30 3.50
C ASP A 123 15.67 10.68 3.76
N PRO A 124 16.44 11.73 4.06
CA PRO A 124 15.89 13.05 4.37
C PRO A 124 15.05 13.66 3.24
N GLY A 125 15.40 13.36 1.99
CA GLY A 125 14.63 13.82 0.83
C GLY A 125 13.27 13.14 0.74
N LEU A 126 13.18 11.86 1.09
CA LEU A 126 11.92 11.11 1.14
C LEU A 126 11.06 11.55 2.34
N VAL A 127 11.69 11.81 3.49
CA VAL A 127 10.99 12.40 4.65
C VAL A 127 10.36 13.76 4.30
N ALA A 128 11.11 14.63 3.59
CA ALA A 128 10.58 15.90 3.13
C ALA A 128 9.44 15.76 2.11
N ALA A 129 9.52 14.75 1.22
CA ALA A 129 8.47 14.46 0.26
C ALA A 129 7.21 13.90 0.95
N LEU A 130 7.36 13.02 1.94
CA LEU A 130 6.26 12.44 2.71
C LEU A 130 5.48 13.52 3.50
N ALA A 131 6.16 14.58 3.96
CA ALA A 131 5.52 15.70 4.64
C ALA A 131 4.46 16.43 3.79
N THR A 132 4.42 16.21 2.47
CA THR A 132 3.34 16.68 1.58
C THR A 132 2.01 16.01 1.89
N PHE A 133 2.05 14.78 2.40
CA PHE A 133 0.89 13.96 2.72
C PHE A 133 0.54 13.97 4.22
N ASP A 134 1.55 14.13 5.05
CA ASP A 134 1.44 14.14 6.52
C ASP A 134 2.28 15.30 7.07
N ALA A 135 1.66 16.45 7.30
CA ALA A 135 2.35 17.66 7.74
C ALA A 135 3.18 17.39 9.01
N GLY A 136 4.48 17.62 8.93
CA GLY A 136 5.41 17.32 10.02
C GLY A 136 5.74 15.84 10.19
N ASN A 137 5.24 14.94 9.32
CA ASN A 137 5.36 13.47 9.46
C ASN A 137 4.89 12.98 10.85
N GLU A 138 3.78 13.54 11.33
CA GLU A 138 3.33 13.27 12.71
C GLU A 138 2.66 11.90 12.86
N HIS A 139 2.08 11.32 11.78
CA HIS A 139 1.19 10.15 11.87
C HIS A 139 1.76 8.91 11.20
N ALA A 140 2.75 9.05 10.32
CA ALA A 140 3.27 7.93 9.56
C ALA A 140 4.79 8.00 9.34
N VAL A 141 5.38 6.82 9.19
CA VAL A 141 6.79 6.64 8.82
C VAL A 141 6.86 6.00 7.44
N GLY A 142 7.67 6.55 6.54
CA GLY A 142 7.87 5.98 5.21
C GLY A 142 8.39 4.54 5.28
N TYR A 143 7.77 3.63 4.55
CA TYR A 143 8.15 2.22 4.47
C TYR A 143 8.77 1.91 3.12
N LEU A 144 7.94 1.87 2.09
CA LEU A 144 8.37 1.69 0.71
C LEU A 144 7.88 2.87 -0.15
N TRP A 145 8.50 3.08 -1.30
CA TRP A 145 8.10 4.15 -2.20
C TRP A 145 8.36 3.77 -3.66
N GLY A 146 7.71 4.44 -4.57
CA GLY A 146 7.89 4.21 -5.98
C GLY A 146 7.33 5.32 -6.84
N THR A 147 7.21 5.00 -8.12
CA THR A 147 6.77 5.93 -9.16
C THR A 147 5.74 5.26 -10.05
N THR A 148 4.87 6.09 -10.64
CA THR A 148 3.98 5.69 -11.73
C THR A 148 4.65 6.02 -13.05
N GLY A 149 4.78 5.06 -13.93
CA GLY A 149 5.47 5.26 -15.20
C GLY A 149 4.90 4.39 -16.31
N ILE A 150 5.74 4.08 -17.29
CA ILE A 150 5.33 3.30 -18.45
C ILE A 150 6.05 1.96 -18.44
N GLY A 151 5.27 0.87 -18.35
CA GLY A 151 5.75 -0.50 -18.57
C GLY A 151 5.49 -0.92 -20.03
N TYR A 152 6.43 -1.59 -20.67
CA TYR A 152 6.21 -2.09 -22.02
C TYR A 152 7.07 -3.31 -22.37
N ASP A 153 6.59 -4.11 -23.32
CA ASP A 153 7.39 -5.14 -23.98
C ASP A 153 8.17 -4.49 -25.12
N ALA A 154 9.50 -4.42 -24.96
CA ALA A 154 10.38 -3.72 -25.92
C ALA A 154 10.39 -4.40 -27.30
N ARG A 155 10.20 -5.72 -27.39
CA ARG A 155 10.11 -6.45 -28.65
C ARG A 155 8.83 -6.08 -29.39
N LYS A 156 7.70 -6.04 -28.67
CA LYS A 156 6.41 -5.65 -29.25
C LYS A 156 6.41 -4.19 -29.67
N LEU A 157 7.03 -3.31 -28.87
CA LEU A 157 7.18 -1.90 -29.25
C LEU A 157 8.00 -1.76 -30.53
N GLN A 158 9.13 -2.46 -30.64
CA GLN A 158 9.97 -2.44 -31.84
C GLN A 158 9.22 -2.99 -33.08
N GLU A 159 8.35 -3.99 -32.90
CA GLU A 159 7.54 -4.56 -33.96
C GLU A 159 6.43 -3.61 -34.45
N LEU A 160 5.67 -3.03 -33.49
CA LEU A 160 4.39 -2.36 -33.77
C LEU A 160 4.54 -0.82 -33.88
N ALA A 161 5.47 -0.23 -33.14
CA ALA A 161 5.66 1.21 -33.07
C ALA A 161 7.15 1.60 -32.95
N PRO A 162 8.02 1.20 -33.91
CA PRO A 162 9.49 1.34 -33.81
C PRO A 162 10.01 2.78 -33.70
N ARG A 163 9.17 3.77 -33.97
CA ARG A 163 9.52 5.21 -33.86
C ARG A 163 8.91 5.89 -32.64
N ALA A 164 8.25 5.15 -31.77
CA ALA A 164 7.69 5.71 -30.53
C ALA A 164 8.81 6.14 -29.58
N PRO A 165 8.68 7.33 -28.94
CA PRO A 165 9.69 7.78 -27.96
C PRO A 165 9.61 6.92 -26.69
N THR A 166 10.72 6.29 -26.32
CA THR A 166 10.75 5.38 -25.15
C THR A 166 11.02 6.10 -23.83
N ASP A 167 11.24 7.41 -23.85
CA ASP A 167 11.60 8.23 -22.68
C ASP A 167 10.58 9.35 -22.39
N SER A 168 9.37 9.25 -22.91
CA SER A 168 8.34 10.30 -22.83
C SER A 168 6.96 9.72 -22.59
N TRP A 169 6.09 10.47 -21.91
CA TRP A 169 4.67 10.15 -21.78
C TRP A 169 3.94 10.00 -23.12
N GLN A 170 4.50 10.52 -24.22
CA GLN A 170 3.97 10.27 -25.56
C GLN A 170 3.94 8.78 -25.93
N LEU A 171 4.81 7.95 -25.34
CA LEU A 171 4.76 6.50 -25.52
C LEU A 171 3.38 5.92 -25.11
N ALA A 172 2.80 6.43 -24.04
CA ALA A 172 1.51 5.96 -23.53
C ALA A 172 0.32 6.78 -24.05
N PHE A 173 0.49 8.10 -24.25
CA PHE A 173 -0.61 9.02 -24.50
C PHE A 173 -0.70 9.56 -25.94
N ASP A 174 0.22 9.22 -26.85
CA ASP A 174 0.02 9.49 -28.27
C ASP A 174 -1.01 8.51 -28.85
N PRO A 175 -2.16 8.97 -29.37
CA PRO A 175 -3.19 8.09 -29.92
C PRO A 175 -2.69 7.16 -31.04
N LYS A 176 -1.68 7.60 -31.82
CA LYS A 176 -1.11 6.75 -32.88
C LYS A 176 -0.29 5.61 -32.31
N VAL A 177 0.50 5.85 -31.26
CA VAL A 177 1.27 4.82 -30.57
C VAL A 177 0.32 3.85 -29.87
N ALA A 178 -0.65 4.37 -29.11
CA ALA A 178 -1.65 3.56 -28.43
C ALA A 178 -2.44 2.67 -29.42
N ALA A 179 -2.85 3.20 -30.58
CA ALA A 179 -3.53 2.46 -31.61
C ALA A 179 -2.65 1.35 -32.23
N ALA A 180 -1.36 1.61 -32.47
CA ALA A 180 -0.44 0.61 -32.95
C ALA A 180 -0.25 -0.55 -31.93
N MET A 181 -0.20 -0.22 -30.64
CA MET A 181 -0.04 -1.20 -29.55
C MET A 181 -1.35 -1.91 -29.15
N ALA A 182 -2.51 -1.45 -29.64
CA ALA A 182 -3.83 -1.99 -29.23
C ALA A 182 -3.98 -3.49 -29.48
N SER A 183 -3.36 -4.02 -30.55
CA SER A 183 -3.42 -5.46 -30.88
C SER A 183 -2.77 -6.33 -29.81
N CYS A 184 -1.68 -5.92 -29.20
CA CYS A 184 -1.02 -6.64 -28.11
C CYS A 184 -1.55 -6.26 -26.72
N GLY A 185 -2.28 -5.16 -26.59
CA GLY A 185 -2.99 -4.73 -25.38
C GLY A 185 -2.34 -3.55 -24.68
N VAL A 186 -3.18 -2.53 -24.45
CA VAL A 186 -2.85 -1.34 -23.67
C VAL A 186 -3.64 -1.39 -22.36
N SER A 187 -2.97 -1.25 -21.22
CA SER A 187 -3.56 -1.30 -19.88
C SER A 187 -3.18 -0.06 -19.08
N ILE A 188 -4.12 0.46 -18.29
CA ILE A 188 -3.93 1.63 -17.42
C ILE A 188 -4.30 1.23 -15.99
N ILE A 189 -3.50 1.59 -14.99
CA ILE A 189 -3.87 1.39 -13.58
C ILE A 189 -5.18 2.11 -13.25
N ASP A 190 -5.98 1.53 -12.37
CA ASP A 190 -7.19 2.16 -11.82
C ASP A 190 -6.81 3.03 -10.60
N ALA A 191 -6.07 4.10 -10.85
CA ALA A 191 -5.60 5.06 -9.87
C ALA A 191 -5.86 6.50 -10.37
N PRO A 192 -7.08 7.03 -10.16
CA PRO A 192 -7.53 8.29 -10.79
C PRO A 192 -6.59 9.46 -10.62
N SER A 193 -6.16 9.76 -9.41
CA SER A 193 -5.29 10.92 -9.12
C SER A 193 -3.91 10.78 -9.76
N GLU A 194 -3.36 9.55 -9.78
CA GLU A 194 -2.06 9.30 -10.41
C GLU A 194 -2.16 9.44 -11.94
N VAL A 195 -3.16 8.80 -12.56
CA VAL A 195 -3.32 8.83 -14.03
C VAL A 195 -3.66 10.23 -14.53
N VAL A 196 -4.52 10.97 -13.83
CA VAL A 196 -4.77 12.39 -14.14
C VAL A 196 -3.51 13.22 -13.93
N GLY A 197 -2.78 12.97 -12.84
CA GLY A 197 -1.50 13.65 -12.55
C GLY A 197 -0.47 13.44 -13.65
N VAL A 198 -0.22 12.22 -14.10
CA VAL A 198 0.75 11.95 -15.18
C VAL A 198 0.25 12.42 -16.54
N ALA A 199 -1.07 12.45 -16.78
CA ALA A 199 -1.63 13.06 -17.99
C ALA A 199 -1.38 14.58 -18.03
N LEU A 200 -1.47 15.27 -16.87
CA LEU A 200 -1.09 16.67 -16.76
C LEU A 200 0.42 16.89 -17.01
N MET A 201 1.27 16.02 -16.44
CA MET A 201 2.72 16.08 -16.67
C MET A 201 3.07 15.85 -18.15
N ALA A 202 2.39 14.94 -18.84
CA ALA A 202 2.51 14.74 -20.28
C ALA A 202 2.19 16.02 -21.10
N LEU A 203 1.34 16.90 -20.56
CA LEU A 203 0.98 18.19 -21.11
C LEU A 203 1.90 19.35 -20.64
N GLY A 204 2.96 19.04 -19.89
CA GLY A 204 3.87 20.03 -19.31
C GLY A 204 3.24 20.84 -18.16
N ARG A 205 2.22 20.28 -17.48
CA ARG A 205 1.53 20.91 -16.35
C ARG A 205 1.99 20.30 -15.02
N ASN A 206 1.80 21.07 -13.96
CA ASN A 206 1.99 20.54 -12.60
C ASN A 206 0.86 19.55 -12.27
N PRO A 207 1.17 18.30 -11.84
CA PRO A 207 0.16 17.30 -11.49
C PRO A 207 -0.73 17.69 -10.29
N ASN A 208 -0.31 18.69 -9.53
CA ASN A 208 -1.06 19.25 -8.40
C ASN A 208 -1.93 20.47 -8.75
N GLU A 209 -1.91 20.89 -10.02
CA GLU A 209 -2.74 22.00 -10.52
C GLU A 209 -4.09 21.46 -11.00
N ILE A 210 -4.99 21.14 -10.06
CA ILE A 210 -6.31 20.59 -10.34
C ILE A 210 -7.34 21.73 -10.35
N ASN A 211 -7.87 22.02 -11.54
CA ASN A 211 -8.98 22.97 -11.75
C ASN A 211 -9.75 22.57 -13.01
N ALA A 212 -10.88 23.23 -13.28
CA ALA A 212 -11.73 22.88 -14.42
C ALA A 212 -10.98 22.92 -15.76
N GLY A 213 -10.05 23.85 -15.94
CA GLY A 213 -9.31 24.00 -17.19
C GLY A 213 -8.26 22.89 -17.40
N THR A 214 -7.50 22.56 -16.35
CA THR A 214 -6.47 21.51 -16.43
C THR A 214 -7.11 20.13 -16.55
N ILE A 215 -8.22 19.88 -15.84
CA ILE A 215 -8.94 18.59 -15.90
C ILE A 215 -9.51 18.34 -17.31
N VAL A 216 -10.09 19.37 -17.97
CA VAL A 216 -10.55 19.22 -19.37
C VAL A 216 -9.41 18.85 -20.32
N GLN A 217 -8.21 19.41 -20.11
CA GLN A 217 -7.04 19.07 -20.93
C GLN A 217 -6.60 17.61 -20.68
N ALA A 218 -6.51 17.18 -19.43
CA ALA A 218 -6.17 15.79 -19.07
C ALA A 218 -7.21 14.82 -19.63
N GLU A 219 -8.50 15.10 -19.43
CA GLU A 219 -9.61 14.28 -19.96
C GLU A 219 -9.50 14.15 -21.48
N LYS A 220 -9.28 15.24 -22.21
CA LYS A 220 -9.10 15.19 -23.67
C LYS A 220 -7.94 14.30 -24.09
N LEU A 221 -6.80 14.37 -23.39
CA LEU A 221 -5.65 13.51 -23.66
C LEU A 221 -6.01 12.02 -23.43
N LEU A 222 -6.61 11.70 -22.30
CA LEU A 222 -7.02 10.34 -21.94
C LEU A 222 -8.08 9.80 -22.92
N GLN A 223 -9.08 10.59 -23.29
CA GLN A 223 -10.09 10.20 -24.29
C GLN A 223 -9.46 9.93 -25.67
N GLY A 224 -8.37 10.61 -26.02
CA GLY A 224 -7.64 10.36 -27.25
C GLY A 224 -7.10 8.93 -27.38
N ILE A 225 -6.70 8.32 -26.28
CA ILE A 225 -6.18 6.95 -26.25
C ILE A 225 -7.25 5.91 -25.88
N ARG A 226 -8.41 6.33 -25.34
CA ARG A 226 -9.44 5.42 -24.81
C ARG A 226 -9.85 4.29 -25.76
N PRO A 227 -10.01 4.52 -27.08
CA PRO A 227 -10.36 3.45 -28.02
C PRO A 227 -9.32 2.31 -28.11
N SER A 228 -8.08 2.60 -27.74
CA SER A 228 -6.96 1.64 -27.77
C SER A 228 -6.73 0.95 -26.43
N VAL A 229 -7.31 1.47 -25.34
CA VAL A 229 -7.17 0.89 -23.99
C VAL A 229 -8.06 -0.33 -23.86
N ARG A 230 -7.43 -1.49 -23.69
CA ARG A 230 -8.10 -2.77 -23.49
C ARG A 230 -8.66 -2.89 -22.07
N LYS A 231 -7.89 -2.42 -21.07
CA LYS A 231 -8.22 -2.63 -19.65
C LYS A 231 -7.80 -1.43 -18.79
N ILE A 232 -8.65 -1.10 -17.84
CA ILE A 232 -8.34 -0.16 -16.75
C ILE A 232 -8.52 -0.96 -15.46
N ASP A 233 -7.40 -1.38 -14.89
CA ASP A 233 -7.37 -2.31 -13.76
C ASP A 233 -5.94 -2.36 -13.19
N SER A 234 -5.80 -2.32 -11.88
CA SER A 234 -4.50 -2.39 -11.20
C SER A 234 -4.08 -3.82 -10.88
N ASP A 235 -5.03 -4.69 -10.54
CA ASP A 235 -4.74 -5.99 -9.92
C ASP A 235 -4.14 -7.00 -10.90
N SER A 236 -4.61 -6.98 -12.16
CA SER A 236 -4.20 -7.98 -13.15
C SER A 236 -3.00 -7.56 -14.00
N GLN A 237 -2.48 -6.34 -13.87
CA GLN A 237 -1.43 -5.82 -14.76
C GLN A 237 -0.18 -6.69 -14.78
N ILE A 238 0.21 -7.25 -13.64
CA ILE A 238 1.38 -8.15 -13.54
C ILE A 238 1.17 -9.39 -14.40
N ASP A 239 0.02 -10.04 -14.26
CA ASP A 239 -0.31 -11.26 -15.02
C ASP A 239 -0.56 -10.96 -16.49
N ASP A 240 -1.20 -9.82 -16.79
CA ASP A 240 -1.47 -9.38 -18.16
C ASP A 240 -0.16 -9.15 -18.94
N LEU A 241 0.83 -8.50 -18.32
CA LEU A 241 2.15 -8.30 -18.92
C LEU A 241 2.94 -9.60 -18.97
N ALA A 242 3.01 -10.37 -17.87
CA ALA A 242 3.71 -11.66 -17.82
C ALA A 242 3.12 -12.67 -18.81
N GLY A 243 1.80 -12.71 -18.96
CA GLY A 243 1.06 -13.57 -19.89
C GLY A 243 1.08 -13.08 -21.34
N GLY A 244 1.39 -11.81 -21.59
CA GLY A 244 1.42 -11.20 -22.94
C GLY A 244 0.05 -10.75 -23.44
N SER A 245 -0.95 -10.60 -22.57
CA SER A 245 -2.25 -10.00 -22.89
C SER A 245 -2.22 -8.47 -22.82
N ALA A 246 -1.18 -7.89 -22.21
CA ALA A 246 -0.82 -6.47 -22.29
C ALA A 246 0.65 -6.31 -22.65
N CYS A 247 0.99 -5.25 -23.37
CA CYS A 247 2.34 -4.96 -23.84
C CYS A 247 2.74 -3.47 -23.70
N LEU A 248 1.79 -2.60 -23.36
CA LEU A 248 1.99 -1.19 -23.05
C LEU A 248 1.10 -0.83 -21.86
N LEU A 249 1.70 -0.32 -20.80
CA LEU A 249 1.01 -0.05 -19.54
C LEU A 249 1.37 1.33 -19.00
N VAL A 250 0.38 2.04 -18.46
CA VAL A 250 0.64 3.03 -17.40
C VAL A 250 0.54 2.25 -16.10
N THR A 251 1.62 2.18 -15.33
CA THR A 251 1.75 1.22 -14.23
C THR A 251 2.75 1.69 -13.17
N TRP A 252 2.82 0.97 -12.08
CA TRP A 252 3.88 1.12 -11.08
C TRP A 252 5.13 0.32 -11.49
N GLY A 253 6.31 0.84 -11.15
CA GLY A 253 7.58 0.21 -11.53
C GLY A 253 7.71 -1.23 -11.07
N THR A 254 7.20 -1.54 -9.88
CA THR A 254 7.16 -2.88 -9.29
C THR A 254 6.42 -3.90 -10.12
N ASN A 255 5.31 -3.51 -10.74
CA ASN A 255 4.52 -4.43 -11.57
C ASN A 255 5.33 -4.99 -12.73
N VAL A 256 6.21 -4.17 -13.32
CA VAL A 256 7.07 -4.60 -14.43
C VAL A 256 8.15 -5.58 -13.96
N GLY A 257 8.74 -5.34 -12.78
CA GLY A 257 9.70 -6.25 -12.15
C GLY A 257 9.08 -7.62 -11.86
N LEU A 258 7.92 -7.63 -11.19
CA LEU A 258 7.18 -8.84 -10.86
C LEU A 258 6.71 -9.59 -12.11
N ALA A 259 6.22 -8.88 -13.13
CA ALA A 259 5.83 -9.50 -14.40
C ALA A 259 7.02 -10.16 -15.10
N ARG A 260 8.21 -9.55 -15.04
CA ARG A 260 9.44 -10.14 -15.57
C ARG A 260 9.79 -11.44 -14.86
N MET A 261 9.74 -11.45 -13.53
CA MET A 261 9.99 -12.66 -12.72
C MET A 261 9.01 -13.77 -13.07
N ARG A 262 7.69 -13.51 -13.06
CA ARG A 262 6.66 -14.50 -13.42
C ARG A 262 6.83 -15.05 -14.84
N ALA A 263 7.16 -14.19 -15.80
CA ALA A 263 7.41 -14.62 -17.15
C ALA A 263 8.63 -15.56 -17.26
N GLN A 264 9.71 -15.25 -16.53
CA GLN A 264 10.92 -16.09 -16.49
C GLN A 264 10.66 -17.45 -15.81
N GLU A 265 9.92 -17.48 -14.71
CA GLU A 265 9.48 -18.70 -14.02
C GLU A 265 8.63 -19.59 -14.96
N ALA A 266 7.81 -18.97 -15.81
CA ALA A 266 7.04 -19.66 -16.86
C ALA A 266 7.88 -20.03 -18.11
N GLY A 267 9.22 -19.89 -18.06
CA GLY A 267 10.13 -20.21 -19.17
C GLY A 267 10.05 -19.25 -20.36
N ARG A 268 9.44 -18.07 -20.20
CA ARG A 268 9.31 -17.08 -21.27
C ARG A 268 10.54 -16.18 -21.31
N ASN A 269 11.11 -16.00 -22.49
CA ASN A 269 12.14 -15.01 -22.75
C ASN A 269 11.47 -13.68 -23.11
N VAL A 270 11.50 -12.71 -22.19
CA VAL A 270 10.83 -11.40 -22.31
C VAL A 270 11.82 -10.25 -22.22
N ASP A 271 11.48 -9.09 -22.81
CA ASP A 271 12.22 -7.83 -22.64
C ASP A 271 11.23 -6.75 -22.16
N PHE A 272 10.79 -6.91 -20.90
CA PHE A 272 9.92 -5.93 -20.26
C PHE A 272 10.75 -4.80 -19.67
N ARG A 273 10.39 -3.58 -19.98
CA ARG A 273 11.05 -2.36 -19.53
C ARG A 273 10.07 -1.45 -18.82
N TYR A 274 10.59 -0.75 -17.84
CA TYR A 274 9.90 0.36 -17.20
C TYR A 274 10.65 1.64 -17.47
N VAL A 275 9.95 2.73 -17.65
CA VAL A 275 10.54 4.05 -17.85
C VAL A 275 9.84 5.10 -17.00
N ILE A 276 10.64 5.93 -16.34
CA ILE A 276 10.22 7.20 -15.77
C ILE A 276 10.42 8.25 -16.87
N PRO A 277 9.34 8.82 -17.42
CA PRO A 277 9.45 9.76 -18.53
C PRO A 277 10.26 11.01 -18.19
N ARG A 278 10.86 11.61 -19.21
CA ARG A 278 11.69 12.83 -19.08
C ARG A 278 10.91 14.04 -18.58
N GLU A 279 9.60 14.06 -18.81
CA GLU A 279 8.71 15.09 -18.28
C GLU A 279 8.52 15.00 -16.77
N GLY A 280 9.04 13.93 -16.14
CA GLY A 280 8.84 13.59 -14.75
C GLY A 280 7.62 12.70 -14.54
N THR A 281 7.38 12.34 -13.28
CA THR A 281 6.24 11.52 -12.91
C THR A 281 5.83 11.74 -11.46
N VAL A 282 4.70 11.15 -11.08
CA VAL A 282 4.24 11.14 -9.70
C VAL A 282 5.02 10.14 -8.86
N GLN A 283 5.28 10.54 -7.62
CA GLN A 283 5.90 9.73 -6.58
C GLN A 283 4.86 9.37 -5.54
N TRP A 284 4.83 8.11 -5.16
CA TRP A 284 3.95 7.60 -4.11
C TRP A 284 4.76 6.96 -2.98
N PHE A 285 4.13 6.89 -1.82
CA PHE A 285 4.66 6.24 -0.63
C PHE A 285 3.63 5.28 -0.08
N ASP A 286 4.12 4.15 0.41
CA ASP A 286 3.44 3.34 1.40
C ASP A 286 4.12 3.56 2.75
N SER A 287 3.33 3.86 3.75
CA SER A 287 3.81 4.28 5.05
C SER A 287 3.22 3.43 6.16
N LEU A 288 3.99 3.25 7.24
CA LEU A 288 3.54 2.59 8.45
C LEU A 288 2.87 3.61 9.36
N ALA A 289 1.63 3.36 9.75
CA ALA A 289 0.85 4.22 10.63
C ALA A 289 0.17 3.41 11.74
N ILE A 290 -0.15 4.06 12.85
CA ILE A 290 -0.86 3.47 13.99
C ILE A 290 -2.30 4.00 13.98
N PRO A 291 -3.32 3.13 13.80
CA PRO A 291 -4.72 3.54 13.90
C PRO A 291 -5.04 4.26 15.21
N ALA A 292 -5.97 5.20 15.17
CA ALA A 292 -6.38 5.96 16.36
C ALA A 292 -6.90 5.07 17.50
N ASP A 293 -7.52 3.95 17.14
CA ASP A 293 -8.12 2.95 18.03
C ASP A 293 -7.21 1.75 18.34
N ALA A 294 -5.94 1.80 17.96
CA ALA A 294 -4.97 0.72 18.17
C ALA A 294 -4.90 0.31 19.64
N PRO A 295 -5.12 -0.98 19.95
CA PRO A 295 -5.11 -1.46 21.34
C PRO A 295 -3.69 -1.65 21.91
N HIS A 296 -2.66 -1.90 21.08
CA HIS A 296 -1.30 -2.24 21.52
C HIS A 296 -0.25 -1.24 20.99
N VAL A 297 -0.38 0.02 21.38
CA VAL A 297 0.41 1.15 20.84
C VAL A 297 1.92 0.99 21.07
N ALA A 298 2.34 0.45 22.21
CA ALA A 298 3.76 0.22 22.49
C ALA A 298 4.36 -0.87 21.58
N GLU A 299 3.62 -1.93 21.35
CA GLU A 299 3.99 -3.03 20.43
C GLU A 299 4.01 -2.56 18.98
N ALA A 300 3.09 -1.66 18.61
CA ALA A 300 3.04 -1.02 17.30
C ALA A 300 4.34 -0.20 17.03
N HIS A 301 4.75 0.65 17.98
CA HIS A 301 6.01 1.38 17.85
C HIS A 301 7.21 0.44 17.77
N ALA A 302 7.25 -0.62 18.58
CA ALA A 302 8.33 -1.60 18.53
C ALA A 302 8.40 -2.31 17.17
N PHE A 303 7.26 -2.62 16.56
CA PHE A 303 7.22 -3.23 15.22
C PHE A 303 7.68 -2.26 14.14
N ILE A 304 7.20 -1.01 14.18
CA ILE A 304 7.62 0.04 13.23
C ILE A 304 9.12 0.30 13.35
N ASP A 305 9.65 0.46 14.56
CA ASP A 305 11.09 0.70 14.78
C ASP A 305 11.94 -0.47 14.27
N PHE A 306 11.50 -1.70 14.50
CA PHE A 306 12.17 -2.87 13.99
C PHE A 306 12.25 -2.88 12.45
N LEU A 307 11.16 -2.53 11.77
CA LEU A 307 11.13 -2.46 10.30
C LEU A 307 12.01 -1.35 9.74
N GLN A 308 12.33 -0.32 10.55
CA GLN A 308 13.22 0.78 10.16
C GLN A 308 14.71 0.50 10.44
N GLN A 309 15.08 -0.68 10.95
CA GLN A 309 16.48 -1.09 11.02
C GLN A 309 17.02 -1.32 9.60
N PRO A 310 18.24 -0.85 9.25
CA PRO A 310 18.74 -0.88 7.87
C PRO A 310 18.74 -2.29 7.25
N GLU A 311 19.16 -3.30 8.01
CA GLU A 311 19.22 -4.69 7.56
C GLU A 311 17.81 -5.25 7.27
N ILE A 312 16.83 -4.89 8.10
CA ILE A 312 15.45 -5.32 7.94
C ILE A 312 14.79 -4.60 6.77
N ALA A 313 15.00 -3.29 6.65
CA ALA A 313 14.48 -2.49 5.55
C ALA A 313 15.04 -2.95 4.18
N ALA A 314 16.36 -3.30 4.12
CA ALA A 314 16.95 -3.84 2.91
C ALA A 314 16.35 -5.21 2.54
N ARG A 315 16.16 -6.10 3.52
CA ARG A 315 15.55 -7.42 3.27
C ARG A 315 14.11 -7.29 2.73
N ASN A 316 13.33 -6.39 3.30
CA ASN A 316 11.98 -6.13 2.79
C ASN A 316 12.02 -5.56 1.37
N SER A 317 12.89 -4.59 1.11
CA SER A 317 13.08 -4.04 -0.24
C SER A 317 13.46 -5.12 -1.26
N ASN A 318 14.41 -6.00 -0.91
CA ASN A 318 14.85 -7.09 -1.77
C ASN A 318 13.74 -8.11 -2.05
N TYR A 319 12.96 -8.46 -1.01
CA TYR A 319 11.88 -9.43 -1.13
C TYR A 319 10.72 -8.88 -1.97
N VAL A 320 10.31 -7.64 -1.71
CA VAL A 320 9.16 -7.02 -2.40
C VAL A 320 9.55 -6.48 -3.78
N GLY A 321 10.84 -6.18 -4.01
CA GLY A 321 11.30 -5.55 -5.25
C GLY A 321 10.95 -4.06 -5.37
N ILE A 322 10.76 -3.38 -4.23
CA ILE A 322 10.36 -1.96 -4.15
C ILE A 322 11.42 -1.17 -3.39
N ALA A 323 11.61 0.10 -3.76
CA ALA A 323 12.57 0.96 -3.05
C ALA A 323 12.12 1.22 -1.61
N THR A 324 13.07 1.06 -0.67
CA THR A 324 12.85 1.41 0.73
C THR A 324 13.00 2.92 0.96
N ALA A 325 12.23 3.45 1.91
CA ALA A 325 12.40 4.82 2.39
C ALA A 325 13.62 4.97 3.32
N ASN A 326 14.25 3.88 3.73
CA ASN A 326 15.41 3.86 4.61
C ASN A 326 16.70 4.10 3.83
N GLY A 327 17.28 5.29 3.95
CA GLY A 327 18.51 5.67 3.26
C GLY A 327 19.74 4.86 3.70
N ALA A 328 19.80 4.47 4.98
CA ALA A 328 20.90 3.68 5.52
C ALA A 328 20.86 2.21 5.07
N ALA A 329 19.71 1.74 4.60
CA ALA A 329 19.54 0.40 4.04
C ALA A 329 20.12 0.26 2.62
N LEU A 330 20.28 1.35 1.88
CA LEU A 330 20.65 1.33 0.46
C LEU A 330 21.94 0.52 0.16
N PRO A 331 23.03 0.60 0.95
CA PRO A 331 24.20 -0.24 0.72
C PRO A 331 23.97 -1.74 0.90
N LEU A 332 22.88 -2.12 1.60
CA LEU A 332 22.52 -3.50 1.93
C LEU A 332 21.47 -4.09 0.96
N VAL A 333 20.88 -3.24 0.12
CA VAL A 333 19.97 -3.67 -0.95
C VAL A 333 20.76 -4.40 -2.03
N ASP A 334 20.20 -5.48 -2.57
CA ASP A 334 20.77 -6.27 -3.64
C ASP A 334 21.22 -5.39 -4.81
N GLU A 335 22.40 -5.64 -5.33
CA GLU A 335 23.02 -4.80 -6.36
C GLU A 335 22.15 -4.68 -7.62
N ALA A 336 21.51 -5.77 -8.03
CA ALA A 336 20.61 -5.77 -9.18
C ALA A 336 19.41 -4.85 -8.98
N LEU A 337 18.83 -4.81 -7.76
CA LEU A 337 17.72 -3.96 -7.43
C LEU A 337 18.16 -2.50 -7.27
N ARG A 338 19.26 -2.28 -6.53
CA ARG A 338 19.82 -0.94 -6.28
C ARG A 338 20.24 -0.21 -7.54
N ASN A 339 20.75 -0.96 -8.54
CA ASN A 339 21.22 -0.41 -9.81
C ASN A 339 20.10 -0.35 -10.88
N ASP A 340 18.88 -0.79 -10.58
CA ASP A 340 17.74 -0.63 -11.48
C ASP A 340 17.18 0.79 -11.37
N PRO A 341 17.34 1.65 -12.39
CA PRO A 341 16.87 3.03 -12.33
C PRO A 341 15.35 3.17 -12.34
N SER A 342 14.63 2.09 -12.61
CA SER A 342 13.17 2.04 -12.49
C SER A 342 12.70 1.95 -11.04
N ILE A 343 13.57 1.46 -10.14
CA ILE A 343 13.29 1.27 -8.72
C ILE A 343 14.03 2.32 -7.89
N TYR A 344 15.34 2.48 -8.14
CA TYR A 344 16.17 3.49 -7.52
C TYR A 344 16.64 4.52 -8.55
N PRO A 345 15.79 5.48 -8.93
CA PRO A 345 16.13 6.48 -9.93
C PRO A 345 17.28 7.37 -9.48
N THR A 346 18.08 7.82 -10.48
CA THR A 346 19.20 8.73 -10.24
C THR A 346 18.75 10.05 -9.60
N THR A 347 19.67 10.79 -8.99
CA THR A 347 19.37 12.10 -8.39
C THR A 347 18.73 13.05 -9.40
N GLU A 348 19.17 13.03 -10.67
CA GLU A 348 18.59 13.83 -11.74
C GLU A 348 17.11 13.45 -11.98
N VAL A 349 16.79 12.18 -12.06
CA VAL A 349 15.40 11.69 -12.22
C VAL A 349 14.57 12.01 -10.99
N ARG A 350 15.12 11.80 -9.79
CA ARG A 350 14.45 12.13 -8.52
C ARG A 350 14.02 13.60 -8.43
N SER A 351 14.78 14.52 -9.01
CA SER A 351 14.43 15.94 -9.03
C SER A 351 13.17 16.28 -9.83
N ARG A 352 12.69 15.35 -10.65
CA ARG A 352 11.47 15.47 -11.49
C ARG A 352 10.31 14.62 -10.95
N LEU A 353 10.48 13.96 -9.81
CA LEU A 353 9.41 13.24 -9.13
C LEU A 353 8.55 14.22 -8.33
N VAL A 354 7.25 14.10 -8.46
CA VAL A 354 6.30 15.00 -7.80
C VAL A 354 5.36 14.21 -6.91
N PRO A 355 5.42 14.38 -5.58
CA PRO A 355 4.40 13.84 -4.70
C PRO A 355 3.05 14.55 -4.95
N LEU A 356 1.97 13.77 -5.00
CA LEU A 356 0.63 14.34 -5.16
C LEU A 356 0.14 14.82 -3.79
N ARG A 357 -0.20 16.12 -3.68
CA ARG A 357 -0.82 16.63 -2.45
C ARG A 357 -2.26 16.12 -2.28
N ALA A 358 -2.74 16.16 -1.06
CA ALA A 358 -4.17 15.92 -0.81
C ALA A 358 -5.06 16.80 -1.68
N ARG A 359 -6.11 16.20 -2.23
CA ARG A 359 -7.12 16.89 -3.03
C ARG A 359 -8.19 17.51 -2.14
N THR A 360 -8.60 18.71 -2.45
CA THR A 360 -9.84 19.25 -1.88
C THR A 360 -11.04 18.45 -2.39
N GLN A 361 -12.19 18.60 -1.73
CA GLN A 361 -13.42 17.91 -2.15
C GLN A 361 -13.85 18.32 -3.58
N GLU A 362 -13.62 19.57 -3.96
CA GLU A 362 -13.93 20.05 -5.32
C GLU A 362 -12.99 19.42 -6.34
N GLU A 363 -11.67 19.41 -6.08
CA GLU A 363 -10.67 18.77 -6.94
C GLU A 363 -10.95 17.29 -7.13
N SER A 364 -11.26 16.56 -6.03
CA SER A 364 -11.63 15.14 -6.10
C SER A 364 -12.88 14.91 -6.97
N ARG A 365 -13.87 15.78 -6.89
CA ARG A 365 -15.07 15.70 -7.77
C ARG A 365 -14.73 15.91 -9.24
N LEU A 366 -13.81 16.83 -9.54
CA LEU A 366 -13.35 17.07 -10.90
C LEU A 366 -12.59 15.86 -11.46
N GLU A 367 -11.63 15.33 -10.70
CA GLU A 367 -10.85 14.13 -11.06
C GLU A 367 -11.76 12.91 -11.26
N ASN A 368 -12.66 12.64 -10.31
CA ASN A 368 -13.57 11.49 -10.39
C ASN A 368 -14.51 11.56 -11.59
N ARG A 369 -14.96 12.77 -11.97
CA ARG A 369 -15.80 12.96 -13.15
C ARG A 369 -15.03 12.64 -14.43
N ALA A 370 -13.82 13.20 -14.58
CA ALA A 370 -12.97 12.94 -15.73
C ALA A 370 -12.58 11.44 -15.81
N TRP A 371 -12.30 10.82 -14.66
CA TRP A 371 -12.01 9.39 -14.58
C TRP A 371 -13.18 8.50 -14.98
N THR A 372 -14.38 8.81 -14.48
CA THR A 372 -15.61 8.09 -14.85
C THR A 372 -15.90 8.21 -16.34
N SER A 373 -15.71 9.41 -16.91
CA SER A 373 -15.82 9.65 -18.35
C SER A 373 -14.81 8.80 -19.14
N PHE A 374 -13.54 8.78 -18.71
CA PHE A 374 -12.51 7.96 -19.34
C PHE A 374 -12.81 6.46 -19.27
N ARG A 375 -13.20 5.93 -18.09
CA ARG A 375 -13.57 4.51 -17.92
C ARG A 375 -14.76 4.12 -18.79
N GLY A 376 -15.79 4.94 -18.83
CA GLY A 376 -17.00 4.70 -19.61
C GLY A 376 -16.80 4.74 -21.12
N GLY A 377 -15.71 5.32 -21.61
CA GLY A 377 -15.53 5.67 -23.01
C GLY A 377 -16.41 6.87 -23.39
N ALA A 378 -16.08 7.58 -24.48
CA ALA A 378 -16.94 8.63 -24.99
C ALA A 378 -18.32 8.04 -25.28
N ALA A 379 -19.38 8.62 -24.71
CA ALA A 379 -20.74 8.33 -25.17
C ALA A 379 -20.77 8.60 -26.68
N LYS A 380 -21.07 7.55 -27.46
CA LYS A 380 -21.24 7.66 -28.90
C LYS A 380 -22.44 8.52 -29.23
#